data_237d934028b1a56b449efbc60b47dc73
#
_entry.id   237d934028b1a56b449efbc60b47dc73
#
_cell.length_a   1.000
_cell.length_b   1.000
_cell.length_c   1.000
_cell.angle_alpha   90.00
_cell.angle_beta   90.00
_cell.angle_gamma   90.00
#
_symmetry.space_group_name_H-M   'P 1'
#
loop_
_entity.id
_entity.type
_entity.pdbx_description
1 polymer ?
#
loop_
_entity_poly.entity_id
_entity_poly.type
_entity_poly.pdbx_seq_one_letter_code
_entity_poly.pdbx_strand_id
1 'polypeptide(L)'
;MKGELMSFLKRLFSGKSNTDSYAFRLNRARELHGKPVRYVTERRNDNEDVIGRGGALAVHEDKFIVDSSGERVFMCEIAGLEASMLMSGDGVIIKGNDILHDGKYREITVHFVYYRK
;
A
#
# COMPACT_ATOMS: atom_id res chain seq x y z
N MET A 1 27.61 -5.07 -11.23
CA MET A 1 28.04 -4.54 -11.74
C MET A 1 28.24 -3.13 -11.49
N LYS A 2 28.76 -2.46 -12.34
CA LYS A 2 28.97 -1.16 -12.11
C LYS A 2 27.77 -0.39 -11.90
N GLY A 3 26.74 -0.60 -12.59
CA GLY A 3 25.50 0.11 -12.48
C GLY A 3 24.89 -0.04 -11.10
N GLU A 4 24.93 -1.21 -10.56
CA GLU A 4 24.37 -1.43 -9.27
C GLU A 4 25.15 -0.73 -8.20
N LEU A 5 26.44 -0.70 -8.32
CA LEU A 5 27.26 -0.04 -7.36
C LEU A 5 26.98 1.45 -7.36
N MET A 6 26.86 2.04 -8.54
CA MET A 6 26.60 3.46 -8.60
C MET A 6 25.24 3.79 -8.00
N SER A 7 24.26 2.95 -8.27
CA SER A 7 22.94 3.17 -7.74
C SER A 7 22.96 3.11 -6.21
N PHE A 8 23.71 2.17 -5.69
CA PHE A 8 23.83 2.00 -4.25
C PHE A 8 24.46 3.23 -3.62
N LEU A 9 25.52 3.73 -4.22
CA LEU A 9 26.19 4.89 -3.70
C LEU A 9 25.30 6.12 -3.75
N LYS A 10 24.51 6.26 -4.81
CA LYS A 10 23.61 7.37 -4.89
C LYS A 10 22.61 7.34 -3.77
N ARG A 11 22.10 6.19 -3.45
CA ARG A 11 21.13 6.09 -2.38
C ARG A 11 21.75 6.47 -1.06
N LEU A 12 22.99 6.07 -0.83
CA LEU A 12 23.67 6.40 0.38
C LEU A 12 23.85 7.89 0.52
N PHE A 13 24.27 8.52 -0.56
CA PHE A 13 24.49 9.93 -0.50
C PHE A 13 23.24 10.75 -0.45
N SER A 14 22.17 10.27 -1.03
CA SER A 14 20.96 11.05 -1.03
C SER A 14 20.41 11.10 0.36
N GLY A 15 20.62 10.04 1.14
CA GLY A 15 20.28 10.06 2.56
C GLY A 15 18.87 10.30 2.91
N LYS A 16 18.19 11.10 2.18
CA LYS A 16 16.86 11.42 2.51
C LYS A 16 15.85 10.57 1.87
N SER A 17 16.24 9.73 1.01
CA SER A 17 15.28 8.99 0.27
C SER A 17 14.93 7.66 0.87
N ASN A 18 15.02 7.53 2.18
CA ASN A 18 14.63 6.28 2.79
C ASN A 18 13.18 5.98 2.52
N THR A 19 12.35 6.98 2.35
CA THR A 19 10.94 6.75 2.08
C THR A 19 10.73 6.15 0.71
N ASP A 20 11.73 6.25 -0.19
CA ASP A 20 11.61 5.67 -1.51
C ASP A 20 12.29 4.33 -1.63
N SER A 21 12.94 3.86 -0.57
CA SER A 21 13.67 2.61 -0.67
C SER A 21 12.72 1.43 -0.58
N TYR A 22 13.15 0.32 -1.17
CA TYR A 22 12.37 -0.90 -1.10
C TYR A 22 12.24 -1.34 0.36
N ALA A 23 13.30 -1.20 1.14
CA ALA A 23 13.27 -1.61 2.54
C ALA A 23 12.21 -0.84 3.32
N PHE A 24 12.08 0.45 3.04
CA PHE A 24 11.08 1.27 3.70
C PHE A 24 9.68 0.79 3.30
N ARG A 25 9.48 0.53 2.01
CA ARG A 25 8.18 0.09 1.53
C ARG A 25 7.83 -1.29 2.06
N LEU A 26 8.81 -2.16 2.15
CA LEU A 26 8.59 -3.49 2.67
C LEU A 26 8.23 -3.45 4.15
N ASN A 27 8.92 -2.61 4.92
CA ASN A 27 8.62 -2.48 6.33
C ASN A 27 7.21 -1.94 6.52
N ARG A 28 6.82 -0.96 5.73
CA ARG A 28 5.48 -0.42 5.83
C ARG A 28 4.43 -1.48 5.48
N ALA A 29 4.70 -2.27 4.45
CA ALA A 29 3.79 -3.33 4.05
C ALA A 29 3.64 -4.36 5.16
N ARG A 30 4.75 -4.71 5.81
CA ARG A 30 4.70 -5.69 6.88
C ARG A 30 3.95 -5.17 8.09
N GLU A 31 4.06 -3.89 8.37
CA GLU A 31 3.31 -3.30 9.46
C GLU A 31 1.82 -3.39 9.20
N LEU A 32 1.43 -3.34 7.95
CA LEU A 32 0.03 -3.38 7.58
C LEU A 32 -0.51 -4.81 7.42
N HIS A 33 0.39 -5.77 7.32
CA HIS A 33 -0.02 -7.17 7.10
C HIS A 33 -0.93 -7.64 8.23
N GLY A 34 -2.06 -8.22 7.86
CA GLY A 34 -2.99 -8.77 8.83
C GLY A 34 -3.97 -7.79 9.43
N LYS A 35 -3.84 -6.50 9.11
CA LYS A 35 -4.78 -5.54 9.70
C LYS A 35 -6.17 -5.77 9.14
N PRO A 36 -7.18 -5.82 10.02
CA PRO A 36 -8.54 -6.05 9.55
C PRO A 36 -9.11 -4.79 8.93
N VAL A 37 -9.78 -4.96 7.82
CA VAL A 37 -10.33 -3.87 7.03
C VAL A 37 -11.80 -3.70 7.36
N ARG A 38 -12.20 -2.45 7.60
CA ARG A 38 -13.59 -2.12 7.82
C ARG A 38 -14.26 -1.87 6.48
N TYR A 39 -13.66 -1.02 5.65
CA TYR A 39 -14.11 -0.84 4.28
C TYR A 39 -13.02 -0.14 3.49
N VAL A 40 -13.14 -0.20 2.17
CA VAL A 40 -12.17 0.40 1.25
C VAL A 40 -12.93 1.36 0.35
N THR A 41 -12.37 2.55 0.15
CA THR A 41 -12.97 3.52 -0.75
C THR A 41 -11.99 3.88 -1.85
N GLU A 42 -12.52 4.35 -2.97
CA GLU A 42 -11.69 4.82 -4.06
C GLU A 42 -12.28 6.13 -4.54
N ARG A 43 -11.42 7.16 -4.68
CA ARG A 43 -11.88 8.44 -5.15
C ARG A 43 -11.93 8.44 -6.66
N ARG A 44 -13.06 8.79 -7.22
CA ARG A 44 -13.23 8.90 -8.65
C ARG A 44 -13.88 10.25 -8.92
N ASN A 45 -13.18 11.08 -9.67
CA ASN A 45 -13.60 12.45 -9.93
C ASN A 45 -13.74 13.10 -8.57
N ASP A 46 -14.83 13.62 -8.19
CA ASP A 46 -14.97 14.26 -6.89
C ASP A 46 -15.76 13.39 -5.92
N ASN A 47 -16.02 12.15 -6.30
CA ASN A 47 -16.78 11.25 -5.45
C ASN A 47 -15.89 10.17 -4.86
N GLU A 48 -16.25 9.71 -3.68
CA GLU A 48 -15.51 8.63 -3.06
C GLU A 48 -16.47 7.47 -2.92
N ASP A 49 -16.16 6.38 -3.61
CA ASP A 49 -17.03 5.21 -3.66
C ASP A 49 -16.49 4.12 -2.76
N VAL A 50 -17.37 3.42 -2.06
CA VAL A 50 -16.97 2.25 -1.28
C VAL A 50 -16.85 1.09 -2.25
N ILE A 51 -15.65 0.53 -2.37
CA ILE A 51 -15.41 -0.56 -3.31
C ILE A 51 -15.32 -1.91 -2.61
N GLY A 52 -15.33 -1.94 -1.29
CA GLY A 52 -15.33 -3.19 -0.57
C GLY A 52 -15.61 -2.95 0.91
N ARG A 53 -16.11 -3.98 1.57
CA ARG A 53 -16.37 -3.91 3.00
C ARG A 53 -15.79 -5.14 3.66
N GLY A 54 -15.18 -4.96 4.82
CA GLY A 54 -14.51 -6.03 5.52
C GLY A 54 -13.25 -6.47 4.81
N GLY A 55 -12.58 -7.44 5.36
CA GLY A 55 -11.39 -8.01 4.73
C GLY A 55 -10.14 -7.80 5.54
N ALA A 56 -9.02 -7.85 4.87
CA ALA A 56 -7.72 -7.70 5.51
C ALA A 56 -6.65 -7.31 4.51
N LEU A 57 -5.56 -6.75 5.03
CA LEU A 57 -4.39 -6.45 4.23
C LEU A 57 -3.40 -7.60 4.37
N ALA A 58 -2.64 -7.87 3.35
CA ALA A 58 -1.69 -8.97 3.39
C ALA A 58 -0.46 -8.70 2.55
N VAL A 59 0.61 -9.37 2.90
CA VAL A 59 1.83 -9.37 2.10
C VAL A 59 2.07 -10.82 1.71
N HIS A 60 2.24 -11.05 0.42
CA HIS A 60 2.56 -12.39 -0.05
C HIS A 60 3.72 -12.25 -1.02
N GLU A 61 4.88 -12.79 -0.65
CA GLU A 61 6.09 -12.65 -1.43
C GLU A 61 6.40 -11.16 -1.59
N ASP A 62 6.47 -10.67 -2.80
CA ASP A 62 6.79 -9.27 -3.04
C ASP A 62 5.56 -8.45 -3.41
N LYS A 63 4.38 -8.93 -3.06
CA LYS A 63 3.14 -8.25 -3.39
C LYS A 63 2.40 -7.79 -2.16
N PHE A 64 1.76 -6.65 -2.28
CA PHE A 64 0.89 -6.13 -1.24
C PHE A 64 -0.55 -6.27 -1.72
N ILE A 65 -1.40 -6.83 -0.89
CA ILE A 65 -2.74 -7.25 -1.28
C ILE A 65 -3.79 -6.65 -0.38
N VAL A 66 -4.88 -6.20 -0.98
CA VAL A 66 -6.05 -5.74 -0.22
C VAL A 66 -7.21 -6.67 -0.59
N ASP A 67 -7.69 -7.42 0.41
CA ASP A 67 -8.85 -8.28 0.23
C ASP A 67 -10.02 -7.61 0.93
N SER A 68 -11.16 -7.57 0.26
CA SER A 68 -12.34 -6.95 0.83
C SER A 68 -13.57 -7.50 0.12
N SER A 69 -14.68 -7.58 0.83
CA SER A 69 -15.92 -8.13 0.31
C SER A 69 -15.74 -9.57 -0.21
N GLY A 70 -14.84 -10.30 0.41
CA GLY A 70 -14.64 -11.69 0.04
C GLY A 70 -13.81 -11.89 -1.21
N GLU A 71 -13.19 -10.85 -1.74
CA GLU A 71 -12.38 -10.99 -2.94
C GLU A 71 -11.19 -10.06 -2.89
N ARG A 72 -10.25 -10.28 -3.80
CA ARG A 72 -9.05 -9.45 -3.87
C ARG A 72 -9.38 -8.22 -4.69
N VAL A 73 -9.34 -7.05 -4.08
CA VAL A 73 -9.73 -5.82 -4.77
C VAL A 73 -8.55 -4.99 -5.25
N PHE A 74 -7.36 -5.26 -4.74
CA PHE A 74 -6.18 -4.50 -5.15
C PHE A 74 -4.94 -5.32 -4.87
N MET A 75 -3.96 -5.27 -5.75
CA MET A 75 -2.68 -5.93 -5.54
C MET A 75 -1.61 -5.16 -6.29
N CYS A 76 -0.53 -4.83 -5.62
CA CYS A 76 0.57 -4.16 -6.29
C CYS A 76 1.89 -4.74 -5.81
N GLU A 77 2.95 -4.44 -6.54
CA GLU A 77 4.26 -4.85 -6.09
C GLU A 77 4.70 -3.92 -4.98
N ILE A 78 5.35 -4.48 -3.96
CA ILE A 78 5.82 -3.69 -2.83
C ILE A 78 6.81 -2.64 -3.30
N ALA A 79 7.57 -2.94 -4.35
CA ALA A 79 8.54 -1.99 -4.87
C ALA A 79 7.90 -0.68 -5.35
N GLY A 80 6.62 -0.73 -5.71
CA GLY A 80 5.91 0.46 -6.15
C GLY A 80 4.85 0.95 -5.18
N LEU A 81 4.82 0.37 -3.99
CA LEU A 81 3.78 0.70 -3.03
C LEU A 81 4.04 2.05 -2.34
N GLU A 82 3.01 2.86 -2.26
CA GLU A 82 3.05 4.06 -1.45
C GLU A 82 1.91 3.95 -0.46
N ALA A 83 2.21 4.02 0.81
CA ALA A 83 1.22 3.89 1.86
C ALA A 83 1.40 5.01 2.87
N SER A 84 0.35 5.78 3.08
CA SER A 84 0.40 6.91 4.00
C SER A 84 -0.71 6.76 5.02
N MET A 85 -0.35 6.70 6.29
CA MET A 85 -1.36 6.56 7.33
C MET A 85 -2.19 7.81 7.42
N LEU A 86 -3.48 7.64 7.69
CA LEU A 86 -4.35 8.78 7.93
C LEU A 86 -3.94 9.42 9.25
N MET A 87 -4.19 10.71 9.39
CA MET A 87 -3.79 11.41 10.59
C MET A 87 -4.48 10.85 11.81
N SER A 88 -5.69 10.35 11.65
CA SER A 88 -6.42 9.76 12.76
C SER A 88 -5.86 8.39 13.15
N GLY A 89 -5.05 7.79 12.29
CA GLY A 89 -4.46 6.49 12.59
C GLY A 89 -5.37 5.31 12.32
N ASP A 90 -6.60 5.54 11.85
CA ASP A 90 -7.54 4.46 11.64
C ASP A 90 -7.69 4.05 10.18
N GLY A 91 -6.70 4.37 9.38
CA GLY A 91 -6.72 3.96 7.99
C GLY A 91 -5.44 4.32 7.29
N VAL A 92 -5.35 3.94 6.03
CA VAL A 92 -4.14 4.17 5.24
C VAL A 92 -4.54 4.44 3.80
N ILE A 93 -3.86 5.37 3.16
CA ILE A 93 -4.04 5.64 1.73
C ILE A 93 -3.00 4.81 1.00
N ILE A 94 -3.46 3.97 0.08
CA ILE A 94 -2.59 3.08 -0.68
C ILE A 94 -2.57 3.53 -2.13
N LYS A 95 -1.38 3.69 -2.68
CA LYS A 95 -1.23 4.05 -4.07
C LYS A 95 -0.29 3.06 -4.73
N GLY A 96 -0.60 2.68 -5.93
CA GLY A 96 0.26 1.77 -6.67
C GLY A 96 -0.40 1.30 -7.95
N ASN A 97 0.37 0.55 -8.72
CA ASN A 97 -0.13 0.00 -9.97
C ASN A 97 -0.80 -1.34 -9.66
N ASP A 98 -2.09 -1.40 -9.94
CA ASP A 98 -2.91 -2.55 -9.58
C ASP A 98 -2.73 -3.67 -10.60
N ILE A 99 -2.05 -4.73 -10.21
CA ILE A 99 -1.78 -5.84 -11.09
C ILE A 99 -3.07 -6.51 -11.52
N LEU A 100 -4.09 -6.48 -10.69
CA LEU A 100 -5.36 -7.11 -11.02
C LEU A 100 -6.10 -6.37 -12.15
N HIS A 101 -5.72 -5.12 -12.40
CA HIS A 101 -6.35 -4.33 -13.44
C HIS A 101 -5.30 -3.78 -14.40
N ASP A 102 -4.52 -4.71 -14.95
CA ASP A 102 -3.53 -4.40 -16.01
C ASP A 102 -2.50 -3.34 -15.61
N GLY A 103 -2.17 -3.29 -14.34
CA GLY A 103 -1.16 -2.35 -13.87
C GLY A 103 -1.63 -0.91 -13.78
N LYS A 104 -2.93 -0.69 -13.82
CA LYS A 104 -3.46 0.65 -13.75
C LYS A 104 -3.14 1.28 -12.39
N TYR A 105 -2.69 2.53 -12.41
CA TYR A 105 -2.37 3.22 -11.18
C TYR A 105 -3.66 3.58 -10.46
N ARG A 106 -3.74 3.25 -9.17
CA ARG A 106 -4.93 3.52 -8.39
C ARG A 106 -4.56 4.07 -7.03
N GLU A 107 -5.45 4.85 -6.49
CA GLU A 107 -5.30 5.37 -5.15
C GLU A 107 -6.55 4.98 -4.39
N ILE A 108 -6.41 4.18 -3.34
CA ILE A 108 -7.53 3.74 -2.54
C ILE A 108 -7.26 4.09 -1.08
N THR A 109 -8.32 4.18 -0.29
CA THR A 109 -8.19 4.43 1.14
C THR A 109 -8.79 3.24 1.87
N VAL A 110 -7.98 2.63 2.72
CA VAL A 110 -8.41 1.49 3.51
C VAL A 110 -8.68 1.96 4.92
N HIS A 111 -9.90 1.70 5.41
CA HIS A 111 -10.27 2.08 6.77
C HIS A 111 -10.27 0.83 7.63
N PHE A 112 -9.59 0.90 8.77
CA PHE A 112 -9.40 -0.26 9.62
C PHE A 112 -10.58 -0.46 10.56
N VAL A 113 -10.72 -1.69 11.02
CA VAL A 113 -11.68 -1.97 12.05
C VAL A 113 -11.19 -1.29 13.33
N TYR A 114 -12.07 -0.55 13.96
CA TYR A 114 -11.69 0.21 15.13
C TYR A 114 -12.19 -0.49 16.38
N TYR A 115 -11.27 -0.87 17.24
CA TYR A 115 -11.64 -1.52 18.46
C TYR A 115 -11.57 -0.52 19.61
N ARG A 116 -12.69 -0.38 20.31
CA ARG A 116 -12.73 0.52 21.41
C ARG A 116 -12.47 -0.22 22.66
N LYS A 117 -11.67 0.29 23.52
CA LYS A 117 -11.34 -0.39 24.75
C LYS A 117 -12.32 -0.07 25.82
#